data_ae3836f458c330a7871975c8d1dfa1ef
#
_entry.id   ae3836f458c330a7871975c8d1dfa1ef
#
_cell.length_a   1.000
_cell.length_b   1.000
_cell.length_c   1.000
_cell.angle_alpha   90.00
_cell.angle_beta   90.00
_cell.angle_gamma   90.00
#
_symmetry.space_group_name_H-M   'P 1'
#
loop_
_entity.id
_entity.type
_entity.pdbx_description
1 polymer ?
#
loop_
_entity_poly.entity_id
_entity_poly.type
_entity_poly.pdbx_seq_one_letter_code
_entity_poly.pdbx_strand_id
1 'polypeptide(L)'
;MKSTPHIKPMNDVEIAETVLLPGNPLRAKFIAETYLDDVEQFNTVRNMFGFTGTYKGKKVSVMGSGMGMPSIGIYSYELIHTFGCKKLIRVGSCGAMQENIDLYDVIIAQGASTDSNYVQQYQLPGHFAPIASYQLLEKAVETARDKGVRHHVGNVLSSDIFYNADTTASERWMRMGILGVEMESAALYMNAIYAGVEALGVFTVSDHLIHETSTTPEERERAFTDMIEIALSLV
;
A
#
# COMPACT_ATOMS: atom_id res chain seq x y z
N MET A 1 18.42 -14.86 15.07
CA MET A 1 17.42 -14.35 14.14
C MET A 1 17.84 -12.98 13.64
N LYS A 2 17.55 -12.63 12.35
CA LYS A 2 17.83 -11.29 11.82
C LYS A 2 16.90 -10.28 12.48
N SER A 3 17.39 -9.08 12.80
CA SER A 3 16.61 -7.99 13.34
C SER A 3 17.11 -6.65 12.81
N THR A 4 16.24 -5.65 12.80
CA THR A 4 16.54 -4.28 12.41
C THR A 4 16.09 -3.34 13.54
N PRO A 5 16.36 -2.02 13.45
CA PRO A 5 15.84 -1.07 14.43
C PRO A 5 14.31 -1.00 14.52
N HIS A 6 13.59 -1.43 13.46
CA HIS A 6 12.13 -1.27 13.36
C HIS A 6 11.38 -2.61 13.28
N ILE A 7 12.05 -3.70 12.89
CA ILE A 7 11.46 -5.05 12.79
C ILE A 7 12.32 -6.02 13.60
N LYS A 8 11.72 -6.57 14.66
CA LYS A 8 12.36 -7.57 15.52
C LYS A 8 11.43 -8.78 15.66
N PRO A 9 11.63 -9.82 14.80
CA PRO A 9 10.81 -11.02 14.89
C PRO A 9 10.84 -11.65 16.26
N MET A 10 9.66 -12.05 16.76
CA MET A 10 9.44 -12.71 18.04
C MET A 10 9.14 -14.19 17.80
N ASN A 11 9.39 -15.04 18.80
CA ASN A 11 8.99 -16.45 18.82
C ASN A 11 9.44 -17.27 17.59
N ASP A 12 10.56 -16.90 16.98
CA ASP A 12 11.09 -17.53 15.76
C ASP A 12 10.14 -17.51 14.55
N VAL A 13 9.14 -16.60 14.56
CA VAL A 13 8.19 -16.45 13.46
C VAL A 13 8.89 -15.90 12.23
N GLU A 14 8.80 -16.63 11.13
CA GLU A 14 9.39 -16.25 9.85
C GLU A 14 8.49 -15.27 9.10
N ILE A 15 9.08 -14.19 8.59
CA ILE A 15 8.38 -13.25 7.70
C ILE A 15 8.29 -13.86 6.30
N ALA A 16 7.10 -13.88 5.72
CA ALA A 16 6.86 -14.48 4.40
C ALA A 16 7.49 -13.64 3.26
N GLU A 17 7.74 -14.27 2.11
CA GLU A 17 8.20 -13.56 0.91
C GLU A 17 7.18 -12.55 0.37
N THR A 18 5.88 -12.80 0.59
CA THR A 18 4.79 -11.89 0.25
C THR A 18 4.30 -11.16 1.51
N VAL A 19 4.28 -9.82 1.47
CA VAL A 19 3.87 -8.99 2.60
C VAL A 19 2.81 -7.97 2.17
N LEU A 20 1.66 -7.96 2.86
CA LEU A 20 0.66 -6.91 2.74
C LEU A 20 1.03 -5.76 3.70
N LEU A 21 0.99 -4.53 3.21
CA LEU A 21 1.43 -3.33 3.92
C LEU A 21 0.30 -2.30 4.07
N PRO A 22 -0.63 -2.48 5.03
CA PRO A 22 -1.51 -1.39 5.43
C PRO A 22 -0.72 -0.30 6.18
N GLY A 23 -1.13 0.96 6.07
CA GLY A 23 -0.54 2.05 6.85
C GLY A 23 -0.82 1.89 8.35
N ASN A 24 -2.07 1.54 8.70
CA ASN A 24 -2.54 1.37 10.06
C ASN A 24 -2.17 -0.03 10.62
N PRO A 25 -1.43 -0.12 11.75
CA PRO A 25 -1.09 -1.41 12.37
C PRO A 25 -2.31 -2.16 12.92
N LEU A 26 -3.40 -1.48 13.28
CA LEU A 26 -4.65 -2.14 13.67
C LEU A 26 -5.36 -2.77 12.46
N ARG A 27 -5.26 -2.17 11.28
CA ARG A 27 -5.70 -2.82 10.05
C ARG A 27 -4.85 -4.05 9.72
N ALA A 28 -3.53 -4.03 9.98
CA ALA A 28 -2.69 -5.21 9.85
C ALA A 28 -3.18 -6.35 10.75
N LYS A 29 -3.52 -6.04 11.99
CA LYS A 29 -4.13 -6.99 12.93
C LYS A 29 -5.47 -7.52 12.42
N PHE A 30 -6.36 -6.63 11.99
CA PHE A 30 -7.67 -7.00 11.45
C PHE A 30 -7.55 -7.94 10.25
N ILE A 31 -6.68 -7.63 9.28
CA ILE A 31 -6.46 -8.50 8.11
C ILE A 31 -5.96 -9.88 8.55
N ALA A 32 -4.96 -9.93 9.45
CA ALA A 32 -4.41 -11.18 9.92
C ALA A 32 -5.47 -12.04 10.63
N GLU A 33 -6.18 -11.47 11.61
CA GLU A 33 -7.17 -12.21 12.42
C GLU A 33 -8.43 -12.60 11.65
N THR A 34 -8.76 -11.88 10.55
CA THR A 34 -9.99 -12.12 9.78
C THR A 34 -9.79 -13.07 8.61
N TYR A 35 -8.64 -13.01 7.95
CA TYR A 35 -8.44 -13.67 6.66
C TYR A 35 -7.37 -14.77 6.66
N LEU A 36 -6.51 -14.83 7.68
CA LEU A 36 -5.41 -15.80 7.70
C LEU A 36 -5.67 -16.91 8.72
N ASP A 37 -5.19 -18.10 8.38
CA ASP A 37 -5.11 -19.25 9.30
C ASP A 37 -3.73 -19.25 9.99
N ASP A 38 -3.64 -19.90 11.17
CA ASP A 38 -2.40 -20.11 11.95
C ASP A 38 -1.60 -18.81 12.18
N VAL A 39 -2.29 -17.77 12.62
CA VAL A 39 -1.72 -16.42 12.76
C VAL A 39 -0.79 -16.32 13.95
N GLU A 40 0.44 -15.89 13.71
CA GLU A 40 1.42 -15.56 14.74
C GLU A 40 1.96 -14.12 14.57
N GLN A 41 2.04 -13.38 15.66
CA GLN A 41 2.59 -12.02 15.65
C GLN A 41 4.11 -12.06 15.70
N PHE A 42 4.78 -11.45 14.71
CA PHE A 42 6.24 -11.37 14.68
C PHE A 42 6.82 -10.04 15.12
N ASN A 43 6.08 -8.93 15.07
CA ASN A 43 6.62 -7.62 15.41
C ASN A 43 5.66 -6.75 16.24
N THR A 44 6.23 -6.07 17.25
CA THR A 44 5.54 -5.05 18.07
C THR A 44 6.36 -3.78 18.22
N VAL A 45 7.56 -3.72 17.61
CA VAL A 45 8.45 -2.55 17.71
C VAL A 45 7.70 -1.31 17.23
N ARG A 46 7.71 -0.24 18.03
CA ARG A 46 7.01 1.03 17.75
C ARG A 46 5.49 0.89 17.54
N ASN A 47 4.89 -0.18 18.06
CA ASN A 47 3.50 -0.58 17.80
C ASN A 47 3.19 -0.84 16.31
N MET A 48 4.22 -1.02 15.50
CA MET A 48 4.05 -1.40 14.10
C MET A 48 3.88 -2.91 14.02
N PHE A 49 2.66 -3.36 14.27
CA PHE A 49 2.31 -4.78 14.37
C PHE A 49 2.53 -5.50 13.04
N GLY A 50 3.17 -6.67 13.14
CA GLY A 50 3.38 -7.56 12.02
C GLY A 50 2.96 -8.98 12.38
N PHE A 51 2.29 -9.66 11.47
CA PHE A 51 1.73 -11.00 11.63
C PHE A 51 2.10 -11.86 10.44
N THR A 52 2.34 -13.15 10.67
CA THR A 52 2.47 -14.16 9.62
C THR A 52 1.41 -15.23 9.83
N GLY A 53 0.84 -15.70 8.75
CA GLY A 53 -0.14 -16.78 8.73
C GLY A 53 -0.20 -17.43 7.36
N THR A 54 -1.27 -18.16 7.09
CA THR A 54 -1.52 -18.78 5.79
C THR A 54 -2.83 -18.30 5.18
N TYR A 55 -2.84 -18.09 3.88
CA TYR A 55 -4.04 -17.79 3.10
C TYR A 55 -4.18 -18.82 1.97
N LYS A 56 -5.24 -19.63 2.00
CA LYS A 56 -5.45 -20.73 1.04
C LYS A 56 -4.21 -21.64 0.90
N GLY A 57 -3.57 -21.95 2.04
CA GLY A 57 -2.40 -22.82 2.12
C GLY A 57 -1.06 -22.17 1.72
N LYS A 58 -1.03 -20.88 1.42
CA LYS A 58 0.20 -20.13 1.12
C LYS A 58 0.58 -19.20 2.27
N LYS A 59 1.87 -19.17 2.64
CA LYS A 59 2.38 -18.28 3.68
C LYS A 59 2.33 -16.83 3.23
N VAL A 60 1.82 -15.96 4.09
CA VAL A 60 1.74 -14.49 3.87
C VAL A 60 1.96 -13.75 5.18
N SER A 61 2.61 -12.60 5.09
CA SER A 61 2.73 -11.68 6.22
C SER A 61 1.90 -10.42 5.98
N VAL A 62 1.45 -9.81 7.07
CA VAL A 62 0.76 -8.53 7.06
C VAL A 62 1.42 -7.65 8.11
N MET A 63 1.85 -6.44 7.75
CA MET A 63 2.53 -5.54 8.66
C MET A 63 2.13 -4.09 8.43
N GLY A 64 1.94 -3.33 9.51
CA GLY A 64 1.78 -1.89 9.42
C GLY A 64 3.01 -1.21 8.82
N SER A 65 2.81 -0.21 7.97
CA SER A 65 3.89 0.57 7.35
C SER A 65 3.97 2.03 7.81
N GLY A 66 3.00 2.47 8.61
CA GLY A 66 2.86 3.88 8.99
C GLY A 66 2.35 4.75 7.86
N MET A 67 2.48 6.06 8.00
CA MET A 67 2.07 7.06 7.03
C MET A 67 3.28 7.76 6.43
N GLY A 68 3.19 8.04 5.14
CA GLY A 68 4.18 8.82 4.39
C GLY A 68 5.38 8.02 3.87
N MET A 69 6.00 8.59 2.85
CA MET A 69 7.11 7.95 2.15
C MET A 69 8.32 7.62 3.03
N PRO A 70 8.72 8.44 4.01
CA PRO A 70 9.80 8.07 4.91
C PRO A 70 9.49 6.81 5.72
N SER A 71 8.24 6.63 6.17
CA SER A 71 7.84 5.46 6.95
C SER A 71 7.84 4.18 6.12
N ILE A 72 7.08 4.16 5.01
CA ILE A 72 7.06 2.99 4.11
C ILE A 72 8.46 2.69 3.55
N GLY A 73 9.26 3.73 3.33
CA GLY A 73 10.64 3.63 2.88
C GLY A 73 11.50 2.80 3.83
N ILE A 74 11.37 3.02 5.14
CA ILE A 74 12.06 2.23 6.17
C ILE A 74 11.59 0.77 6.13
N TYR A 75 10.29 0.54 6.27
CA TYR A 75 9.75 -0.82 6.41
C TYR A 75 9.95 -1.65 5.14
N SER A 76 9.69 -1.09 3.95
CA SER A 76 9.93 -1.80 2.69
C SER A 76 11.41 -2.15 2.48
N TYR A 77 12.32 -1.22 2.80
CA TYR A 77 13.76 -1.47 2.72
C TYR A 77 14.19 -2.63 3.64
N GLU A 78 13.77 -2.60 4.90
CA GLU A 78 14.13 -3.64 5.88
C GLU A 78 13.53 -5.00 5.50
N LEU A 79 12.27 -5.06 5.06
CA LEU A 79 11.62 -6.28 4.59
C LEU A 79 12.35 -6.89 3.39
N ILE A 80 12.75 -6.09 2.42
CA ILE A 80 13.46 -6.55 1.24
C ILE A 80 14.87 -7.01 1.58
N HIS A 81 15.67 -6.13 2.16
CA HIS A 81 17.12 -6.35 2.27
C HIS A 81 17.52 -7.23 3.46
N THR A 82 16.76 -7.20 4.56
CA THR A 82 17.07 -8.00 5.76
C THR A 82 16.31 -9.31 5.78
N PHE A 83 15.03 -9.27 5.46
CA PHE A 83 14.15 -10.45 5.59
C PHE A 83 13.93 -11.19 4.26
N GLY A 84 14.33 -10.60 3.13
CA GLY A 84 14.31 -11.28 1.83
C GLY A 84 12.94 -11.31 1.18
N CYS A 85 12.03 -10.41 1.56
CA CYS A 85 10.70 -10.31 0.95
C CYS A 85 10.81 -10.00 -0.56
N LYS A 86 9.94 -10.62 -1.36
CA LYS A 86 9.97 -10.57 -2.83
C LYS A 86 8.78 -9.84 -3.41
N LYS A 87 7.69 -9.74 -2.65
CA LYS A 87 6.43 -9.19 -3.11
C LYS A 87 5.81 -8.34 -2.01
N LEU A 88 5.68 -7.04 -2.26
CA LEU A 88 5.15 -6.07 -1.30
C LEU A 88 3.88 -5.44 -1.86
N ILE A 89 2.76 -5.62 -1.16
CA ILE A 89 1.44 -5.16 -1.60
C ILE A 89 0.92 -4.12 -0.61
N ARG A 90 0.88 -2.88 -1.03
CA ARG A 90 0.26 -1.81 -0.25
C ARG A 90 -1.26 -1.96 -0.28
N VAL A 91 -1.88 -1.99 0.89
CA VAL A 91 -3.35 -2.02 1.06
C VAL A 91 -3.78 -0.82 1.87
N GLY A 92 -4.26 0.20 1.20
CA GLY A 92 -4.47 1.52 1.80
C GLY A 92 -5.81 2.16 1.50
N SER A 93 -6.02 3.33 2.07
CA SER A 93 -7.08 4.26 1.67
C SER A 93 -6.49 5.38 0.82
N CYS A 94 -7.32 6.01 -0.02
CA CYS A 94 -6.96 7.18 -0.80
C CYS A 94 -8.14 8.15 -0.91
N GLY A 95 -7.84 9.41 -1.19
CA GLY A 95 -8.84 10.40 -1.54
C GLY A 95 -9.05 10.44 -3.05
N ALA A 96 -10.29 10.28 -3.53
CA ALA A 96 -10.62 10.38 -4.97
C ALA A 96 -10.39 11.80 -5.52
N MET A 97 -9.84 11.87 -6.72
CA MET A 97 -9.50 13.10 -7.43
C MET A 97 -10.21 13.24 -8.79
N GLN A 98 -11.17 12.36 -9.12
CA GLN A 98 -11.94 12.39 -10.37
C GLN A 98 -13.43 12.21 -10.06
N GLU A 99 -14.30 12.95 -10.78
CA GLU A 99 -15.75 12.97 -10.62
C GLU A 99 -16.45 11.59 -10.74
N ASN A 100 -15.88 10.71 -11.55
CA ASN A 100 -16.44 9.40 -11.85
C ASN A 100 -16.00 8.29 -10.89
N ILE A 101 -15.34 8.64 -9.80
CA ILE A 101 -14.86 7.70 -8.76
C ILE A 101 -15.67 7.95 -7.49
N ASP A 102 -16.30 6.93 -6.96
CA ASP A 102 -17.14 7.05 -5.76
C ASP A 102 -16.44 6.52 -4.50
N LEU A 103 -16.97 6.85 -3.32
CA LEU A 103 -16.55 6.23 -2.07
C LEU A 103 -16.69 4.71 -2.18
N TYR A 104 -15.76 3.99 -1.59
CA TYR A 104 -15.61 2.53 -1.61
C TYR A 104 -15.16 1.92 -2.95
N ASP A 105 -15.07 2.68 -4.04
CA ASP A 105 -14.42 2.19 -5.24
C ASP A 105 -12.97 1.77 -4.95
N VAL A 106 -12.46 0.83 -5.73
CA VAL A 106 -11.07 0.37 -5.62
C VAL A 106 -10.21 1.06 -6.68
N ILE A 107 -9.08 1.64 -6.26
CA ILE A 107 -8.04 2.12 -7.18
C ILE A 107 -6.86 1.15 -7.15
N ILE A 108 -6.49 0.61 -8.31
CA ILE A 108 -5.30 -0.21 -8.52
C ILE A 108 -4.24 0.68 -9.15
N ALA A 109 -3.19 1.01 -8.40
CA ALA A 109 -2.23 2.04 -8.80
C ALA A 109 -1.20 1.50 -9.78
N GLN A 110 -1.40 1.77 -11.08
CA GLN A 110 -0.45 1.45 -12.13
C GLN A 110 0.86 2.23 -11.99
N GLY A 111 0.78 3.48 -11.55
CA GLY A 111 1.90 4.36 -11.31
C GLY A 111 1.63 5.30 -10.15
N ALA A 112 2.67 5.94 -9.63
CA ALA A 112 2.58 6.89 -8.54
C ALA A 112 3.39 8.14 -8.84
N SER A 113 2.72 9.21 -9.26
CA SER A 113 3.32 10.56 -9.25
C SER A 113 3.60 11.00 -7.82
N THR A 114 4.53 11.94 -7.63
CA THR A 114 4.83 12.42 -6.28
C THR A 114 5.32 13.86 -6.29
N ASP A 115 5.05 14.56 -5.19
CA ASP A 115 5.63 15.87 -4.85
C ASP A 115 6.86 15.76 -3.93
N SER A 116 7.25 14.52 -3.57
CA SER A 116 8.38 14.24 -2.69
C SER A 116 9.73 14.27 -3.41
N ASN A 117 10.76 14.62 -2.66
CA ASN A 117 12.14 14.46 -3.09
C ASN A 117 12.71 13.06 -2.85
N TYR A 118 11.90 12.06 -2.52
CA TYR A 118 12.37 10.71 -2.18
C TYR A 118 13.29 10.10 -3.26
N VAL A 119 13.00 10.36 -4.54
CA VAL A 119 13.78 9.87 -5.69
C VAL A 119 15.22 10.37 -5.72
N GLN A 120 15.52 11.50 -5.11
CA GLN A 120 16.85 12.11 -5.19
C GLN A 120 17.97 11.27 -4.55
N GLN A 121 17.63 10.39 -3.60
CA GLN A 121 18.60 9.46 -3.02
C GLN A 121 19.25 8.53 -4.06
N TYR A 122 18.58 8.26 -5.18
CA TYR A 122 19.10 7.40 -6.25
C TYR A 122 20.00 8.14 -7.26
N GLN A 123 20.12 9.44 -7.17
CA GLN A 123 21.01 10.31 -8.00
C GLN A 123 20.86 10.03 -9.51
N LEU A 124 19.65 9.83 -9.98
CA LEU A 124 19.38 9.58 -11.40
C LEU A 124 19.60 10.85 -12.24
N PRO A 125 20.16 10.73 -13.46
CA PRO A 125 20.38 11.88 -14.37
C PRO A 125 19.10 12.31 -15.10
N GLY A 126 17.92 12.20 -14.47
CA GLY A 126 16.61 12.53 -15.07
C GLY A 126 15.47 12.28 -14.11
N HIS A 127 14.25 12.18 -14.64
CA HIS A 127 13.04 11.90 -13.87
C HIS A 127 12.68 10.41 -13.95
N PHE A 128 12.37 9.83 -12.81
CA PHE A 128 11.95 8.44 -12.71
C PHE A 128 10.43 8.34 -12.59
N ALA A 129 9.83 7.36 -13.26
CA ALA A 129 8.41 7.04 -13.15
C ALA A 129 8.22 5.83 -12.22
N PRO A 130 7.77 6.02 -10.97
CA PRO A 130 7.43 4.92 -10.07
C PRO A 130 6.21 4.15 -10.61
N ILE A 131 6.42 2.92 -11.05
CA ILE A 131 5.37 2.06 -11.64
C ILE A 131 5.26 0.74 -10.89
N ALA A 132 4.07 0.17 -10.88
CA ALA A 132 3.80 -1.13 -10.30
C ALA A 132 4.39 -2.27 -11.13
N SER A 133 4.56 -3.43 -10.50
CA SER A 133 4.88 -4.67 -11.20
C SER A 133 3.68 -5.13 -12.03
N TYR A 134 3.89 -5.30 -13.35
CA TYR A 134 2.81 -5.59 -14.29
C TYR A 134 2.05 -6.88 -13.94
N GLN A 135 2.76 -7.95 -13.55
CA GLN A 135 2.13 -9.23 -13.19
C GLN A 135 1.17 -9.10 -11.99
N LEU A 136 1.55 -8.30 -10.99
CA LEU A 136 0.67 -8.03 -9.84
C LEU A 136 -0.53 -7.16 -10.25
N LEU A 137 -0.29 -6.14 -11.09
CA LEU A 137 -1.33 -5.26 -11.60
C LEU A 137 -2.38 -6.05 -12.42
N GLU A 138 -1.94 -6.85 -13.38
CA GLU A 138 -2.79 -7.68 -14.23
C GLU A 138 -3.65 -8.62 -13.39
N LYS A 139 -3.04 -9.34 -12.45
CA LYS A 139 -3.74 -10.27 -11.56
C LYS A 139 -4.75 -9.57 -10.64
N ALA A 140 -4.42 -8.40 -10.12
CA ALA A 140 -5.35 -7.60 -9.31
C ALA A 140 -6.58 -7.15 -10.13
N VAL A 141 -6.36 -6.71 -11.37
CA VAL A 141 -7.44 -6.31 -12.29
C VAL A 141 -8.33 -7.50 -12.66
N GLU A 142 -7.76 -8.66 -12.99
CA GLU A 142 -8.53 -9.89 -13.23
C GLU A 142 -9.40 -10.22 -12.03
N THR A 143 -8.81 -10.24 -10.83
CA THR A 143 -9.55 -10.56 -9.59
C THR A 143 -10.68 -9.57 -9.33
N ALA A 144 -10.45 -8.26 -9.53
CA ALA A 144 -11.47 -7.24 -9.35
C ALA A 144 -12.65 -7.44 -10.33
N ARG A 145 -12.36 -7.79 -11.59
CA ARG A 145 -13.37 -8.10 -12.62
C ARG A 145 -14.18 -9.34 -12.26
N ASP A 146 -13.49 -10.43 -11.89
CA ASP A 146 -14.14 -11.70 -11.55
C ASP A 146 -15.07 -11.57 -10.34
N LYS A 147 -14.74 -10.69 -9.40
CA LYS A 147 -15.56 -10.37 -8.21
C LYS A 147 -16.65 -9.32 -8.50
N GLY A 148 -16.66 -8.69 -9.65
CA GLY A 148 -17.59 -7.60 -9.96
C GLY A 148 -17.34 -6.33 -9.14
N VAL A 149 -16.11 -6.14 -8.62
CA VAL A 149 -15.73 -4.96 -7.85
C VAL A 149 -15.57 -3.77 -8.80
N ARG A 150 -16.22 -2.65 -8.46
CA ARG A 150 -16.01 -1.40 -9.20
C ARG A 150 -14.60 -0.90 -8.93
N HIS A 151 -13.79 -0.81 -9.97
CA HIS A 151 -12.38 -0.47 -9.86
C HIS A 151 -11.88 0.43 -10.98
N HIS A 152 -10.84 1.17 -10.67
CA HIS A 152 -10.15 2.08 -11.57
C HIS A 152 -8.66 1.74 -11.59
N VAL A 153 -8.05 1.79 -12.77
CA VAL A 153 -6.61 1.51 -12.95
C VAL A 153 -5.94 2.76 -13.52
N GLY A 154 -4.92 3.25 -12.85
CA GLY A 154 -4.20 4.43 -13.35
C GLY A 154 -3.21 4.99 -12.35
N ASN A 155 -2.85 6.25 -12.56
CA ASN A 155 -1.85 6.93 -11.77
C ASN A 155 -2.46 7.54 -10.49
N VAL A 156 -1.76 7.37 -9.36
CA VAL A 156 -2.09 8.02 -8.09
C VAL A 156 -1.05 9.11 -7.77
N LEU A 157 -1.36 9.97 -6.82
CA LEU A 157 -0.41 10.91 -6.24
C LEU A 157 0.02 10.39 -4.86
N SER A 158 1.30 10.14 -4.67
CA SER A 158 1.91 9.99 -3.34
C SER A 158 2.42 11.35 -2.87
N SER A 159 1.70 11.96 -1.92
CA SER A 159 2.02 13.30 -1.40
C SER A 159 2.71 13.23 -0.04
N ASP A 160 3.71 14.08 0.18
CA ASP A 160 4.32 14.27 1.50
C ASP A 160 3.44 15.14 2.43
N ILE A 161 2.48 15.89 1.87
CA ILE A 161 1.73 16.90 2.59
C ILE A 161 0.22 16.58 2.56
N PHE A 162 -0.34 16.24 3.72
CA PHE A 162 -1.77 15.99 3.86
C PHE A 162 -2.56 17.33 3.94
N TYR A 163 -2.09 18.27 4.74
CA TYR A 163 -2.69 19.60 4.88
C TYR A 163 -1.89 20.63 4.07
N ASN A 164 -2.20 20.73 2.78
CA ASN A 164 -1.46 21.59 1.87
C ASN A 164 -1.83 23.07 2.05
N ALA A 165 -0.80 23.92 2.20
CA ALA A 165 -1.01 25.37 2.27
C ALA A 165 -1.50 25.97 0.93
N ASP A 166 -1.17 25.35 -0.19
CA ASP A 166 -1.71 25.70 -1.52
C ASP A 166 -3.00 24.88 -1.75
N THR A 167 -4.14 25.50 -1.52
CA THR A 167 -5.47 24.90 -1.69
C THR A 167 -5.80 24.51 -3.13
N THR A 168 -5.06 25.02 -4.12
CA THR A 168 -5.26 24.75 -5.55
C THR A 168 -4.35 23.62 -6.09
N ALA A 169 -3.44 23.10 -5.27
CA ALA A 169 -2.50 22.07 -5.69
C ALA A 169 -3.19 20.83 -6.23
N SER A 170 -4.26 20.37 -5.56
CA SER A 170 -5.03 19.18 -5.96
C SER A 170 -5.66 19.34 -7.34
N GLU A 171 -6.20 20.52 -7.69
CA GLU A 171 -6.81 20.77 -8.99
C GLU A 171 -5.82 20.57 -10.16
N ARG A 172 -4.56 20.94 -9.95
CA ARG A 172 -3.52 20.76 -10.99
C ARG A 172 -3.24 19.28 -11.23
N TRP A 173 -3.22 18.47 -10.16
CA TRP A 173 -3.07 17.02 -10.26
C TRP A 173 -4.31 16.36 -10.90
N MET A 174 -5.51 16.80 -10.55
CA MET A 174 -6.77 16.34 -11.17
C MET A 174 -6.76 16.55 -12.68
N ARG A 175 -6.29 17.71 -13.16
CA ARG A 175 -6.17 18.01 -14.60
C ARG A 175 -5.18 17.08 -15.33
N MET A 176 -4.24 16.47 -14.62
CA MET A 176 -3.33 15.47 -15.16
C MET A 176 -3.89 14.04 -15.12
N GLY A 177 -5.15 13.88 -14.73
CA GLY A 177 -5.82 12.58 -14.69
C GLY A 177 -5.41 11.69 -13.51
N ILE A 178 -4.85 12.25 -12.45
CA ILE A 178 -4.57 11.51 -11.22
C ILE A 178 -5.89 11.02 -10.62
N LEU A 179 -5.98 9.71 -10.36
CA LEU A 179 -7.21 9.07 -9.88
C LEU A 179 -7.45 9.32 -8.39
N GLY A 180 -6.40 9.30 -7.59
CA GLY A 180 -6.51 9.48 -6.16
C GLY A 180 -5.19 9.87 -5.51
N VAL A 181 -5.26 10.44 -4.30
CA VAL A 181 -4.11 10.83 -3.49
C VAL A 181 -3.94 9.88 -2.31
N GLU A 182 -2.70 9.45 -2.08
CA GLU A 182 -2.22 8.68 -0.94
C GLU A 182 -0.80 9.17 -0.58
N MET A 183 -0.03 8.46 0.24
CA MET A 183 1.22 9.02 0.76
C MET A 183 2.43 8.09 0.65
N GLU A 184 2.36 6.91 0.00
CA GLU A 184 3.39 5.87 0.16
C GLU A 184 3.86 5.18 -1.13
N SER A 185 3.00 5.02 -2.12
CA SER A 185 3.25 4.14 -3.28
C SER A 185 4.50 4.49 -4.06
N ALA A 186 4.81 5.78 -4.22
CA ALA A 186 5.99 6.19 -4.97
C ALA A 186 7.28 5.65 -4.32
N ALA A 187 7.41 5.77 -3.00
CA ALA A 187 8.58 5.24 -2.28
C ALA A 187 8.63 3.70 -2.33
N LEU A 188 7.48 3.04 -2.16
CA LEU A 188 7.39 1.58 -2.25
C LEU A 188 7.85 1.08 -3.63
N TYR A 189 7.34 1.68 -4.71
CA TYR A 189 7.70 1.28 -6.08
C TYR A 189 9.19 1.53 -6.36
N MET A 190 9.73 2.67 -5.92
CA MET A 190 11.15 2.98 -6.08
C MET A 190 12.04 1.96 -5.36
N ASN A 191 11.75 1.65 -4.09
CA ASN A 191 12.49 0.66 -3.31
C ASN A 191 12.42 -0.74 -3.94
N ALA A 192 11.23 -1.15 -4.38
CA ALA A 192 11.01 -2.46 -5.00
C ALA A 192 11.76 -2.59 -6.34
N ILE A 193 11.63 -1.60 -7.23
CA ILE A 193 12.32 -1.59 -8.53
C ILE A 193 13.84 -1.58 -8.33
N TYR A 194 14.35 -0.75 -7.43
CA TYR A 194 15.79 -0.69 -7.16
C TYR A 194 16.36 -2.02 -6.64
N ALA A 195 15.57 -2.75 -5.87
CA ALA A 195 15.95 -4.05 -5.31
C ALA A 195 15.60 -5.25 -6.22
N GLY A 196 14.92 -5.04 -7.35
CA GLY A 196 14.51 -6.12 -8.27
C GLY A 196 13.41 -7.02 -7.68
N VAL A 197 12.50 -6.47 -6.87
CA VAL A 197 11.35 -7.18 -6.29
C VAL A 197 10.03 -6.57 -6.76
N GLU A 198 8.92 -7.26 -6.51
CA GLU A 198 7.60 -6.85 -6.99
C GLU A 198 6.86 -5.96 -5.97
N ALA A 199 6.13 -4.96 -6.48
CA ALA A 199 5.25 -4.14 -5.66
C ALA A 199 3.99 -3.69 -6.41
N LEU A 200 2.90 -3.53 -5.63
CA LEU A 200 1.62 -2.98 -6.11
C LEU A 200 0.93 -2.23 -4.97
N GLY A 201 0.25 -1.13 -5.29
CA GLY A 201 -0.69 -0.44 -4.42
C GLY A 201 -2.13 -0.70 -4.83
N VAL A 202 -2.96 -1.11 -3.87
CA VAL A 202 -4.41 -1.27 -4.03
C VAL A 202 -5.09 -0.45 -2.93
N PHE A 203 -6.05 0.38 -3.31
CA PHE A 203 -6.66 1.35 -2.41
C PHE A 203 -8.18 1.28 -2.46
N THR A 204 -8.82 1.47 -1.30
CA THR A 204 -10.23 1.83 -1.26
C THR A 204 -10.36 3.34 -1.12
N VAL A 205 -11.25 3.93 -1.89
CA VAL A 205 -11.58 5.35 -1.80
C VAL A 205 -12.29 5.62 -0.48
N SER A 206 -11.64 6.36 0.39
CA SER A 206 -12.14 6.74 1.72
C SER A 206 -12.66 8.17 1.80
N ASP A 207 -12.21 9.02 0.89
CA ASP A 207 -12.54 10.43 0.81
C ASP A 207 -12.72 10.84 -0.65
N HIS A 208 -13.52 11.85 -0.90
CA HIS A 208 -13.71 12.44 -2.23
C HIS A 208 -13.39 13.93 -2.18
N LEU A 209 -12.28 14.36 -2.82
CA LEU A 209 -11.80 15.73 -2.71
C LEU A 209 -12.69 16.75 -3.41
N ILE A 210 -13.44 16.33 -4.44
CA ILE A 210 -14.34 17.22 -5.19
C ILE A 210 -15.69 17.34 -4.50
N HIS A 211 -16.23 16.23 -3.98
CA HIS A 211 -17.56 16.20 -3.32
C HIS A 211 -17.50 16.47 -1.81
N GLU A 212 -16.28 16.61 -1.24
CA GLU A 212 -16.05 16.84 0.19
C GLU A 212 -16.77 15.81 1.10
N THR A 213 -16.79 14.55 0.65
CA THR A 213 -17.37 13.43 1.40
C THR A 213 -16.28 12.50 1.91
N SER A 214 -16.55 11.83 3.03
CA SER A 214 -15.58 10.93 3.65
C SER A 214 -16.24 9.79 4.43
N THR A 215 -15.53 8.68 4.55
CA THR A 215 -15.88 7.55 5.43
C THR A 215 -15.41 7.81 6.86
N THR A 216 -16.02 7.12 7.82
CA THR A 216 -15.63 7.20 9.24
C THR A 216 -14.29 6.49 9.51
N PRO A 217 -13.58 6.79 10.63
CA PRO A 217 -12.38 6.07 11.01
C PRO A 217 -12.60 4.56 11.19
N GLU A 218 -13.75 4.15 11.72
CA GLU A 218 -14.13 2.75 11.93
C GLU A 218 -14.31 2.02 10.61
N GLU A 219 -14.96 2.65 9.62
CA GLU A 219 -15.10 2.11 8.28
C GLU A 219 -13.76 1.93 7.59
N ARG A 220 -12.84 2.90 7.74
CA ARG A 220 -11.47 2.81 7.19
C ARG A 220 -10.68 1.64 7.76
N GLU A 221 -10.95 1.23 9.00
CA GLU A 221 -10.26 0.10 9.62
C GLU A 221 -10.78 -1.25 9.13
N ARG A 222 -12.12 -1.40 8.95
CA ARG A 222 -12.78 -2.70 8.84
C ARG A 222 -13.63 -2.93 7.60
N ALA A 223 -14.08 -1.87 6.91
CA ALA A 223 -15.06 -2.02 5.83
C ALA A 223 -14.44 -2.19 4.42
N PHE A 224 -13.13 -2.07 4.27
CA PHE A 224 -12.46 -2.11 2.97
C PHE A 224 -12.10 -3.54 2.53
N THR A 225 -13.10 -4.42 2.53
CA THR A 225 -12.94 -5.87 2.29
C THR A 225 -12.53 -6.20 0.87
N ASP A 226 -13.10 -5.54 -0.14
CA ASP A 226 -12.81 -5.81 -1.57
C ASP A 226 -11.32 -5.59 -1.89
N MET A 227 -10.75 -4.50 -1.43
CA MET A 227 -9.31 -4.21 -1.58
C MET A 227 -8.46 -5.31 -0.93
N ILE A 228 -8.83 -5.74 0.28
CA ILE A 228 -8.09 -6.78 1.02
C ILE A 228 -8.16 -8.11 0.27
N GLU A 229 -9.32 -8.50 -0.24
CA GLU A 229 -9.49 -9.75 -0.96
C GLU A 229 -8.77 -9.74 -2.32
N ILE A 230 -8.74 -8.59 -3.02
CA ILE A 230 -7.93 -8.42 -4.23
C ILE A 230 -6.45 -8.58 -3.86
N ALA A 231 -5.96 -7.93 -2.82
CA ALA A 231 -4.57 -8.03 -2.40
C ALA A 231 -4.18 -9.45 -1.99
N LEU A 232 -5.05 -10.17 -1.26
CA LEU A 232 -4.83 -11.57 -0.86
C LEU A 232 -4.83 -12.54 -2.05
N SER A 233 -5.47 -12.20 -3.17
CA SER A 233 -5.42 -13.03 -4.38
C SER A 233 -4.02 -13.04 -5.04
N LEU A 234 -3.17 -12.10 -4.68
CA LEU A 234 -1.81 -11.94 -5.19
C LEU A 234 -0.77 -12.80 -4.44
N VAL A 235 -1.19 -13.47 -3.38
CA VAL A 235 -0.36 -14.37 -2.55
C VAL A 235 0.04 -15.66 -3.29
#